data_dbc1f341e353f596312a19ea625a5979
#
_entry.id   dbc1f341e353f596312a19ea625a5979
#
_cell.length_a   1.000
_cell.length_b   1.000
_cell.length_c   1.000
_cell.angle_alpha   90.00
_cell.angle_beta   90.00
_cell.angle_gamma   90.00
#
_symmetry.space_group_name_H-M   'P 1'
#
loop_
_entity.id
_entity.type
_entity.pdbx_description
1 polymer ?
#
loop_
_entity_poly.entity_id
_entity_poly.type
_entity_poly.pdbx_seq_one_letter_code
_entity_poly.pdbx_strand_id
1 'polypeptide(L)'
;MTVSRIPIQSQAARFLVGGARGKRGYALLYPDNLTTVVSPADPVGYLGGQMVFAGFAVPLFHLIGWFGVVLGALMGRYAGDAYNKLQATRDAPLGGDGVTVIPLDVITGVRTLKSQGIGGWWGFRTLAVTTADGTEYGFRGQMGNWQAYLTSALAMRGREVRGTAEGITIRPWTG
;
A
#
# COMPACT_ATOMS: atom_id res chain seq x y z
N MET A 1 22.01 11.94 10.57
CA MET A 1 22.05 11.05 9.39
C MET A 1 20.77 10.24 9.36
N THR A 2 19.82 10.57 8.48
CA THR A 2 18.58 9.82 8.33
C THR A 2 18.90 8.60 7.48
N VAL A 3 18.98 7.44 8.12
CA VAL A 3 19.14 6.17 7.38
C VAL A 3 17.90 6.02 6.52
N SER A 4 18.05 6.08 5.21
CA SER A 4 16.98 5.80 4.26
C SER A 4 16.57 4.33 4.45
N ARG A 5 15.49 4.11 5.19
CA ARG A 5 14.94 2.75 5.40
C ARG A 5 14.17 2.36 4.16
N ILE A 6 14.57 1.27 3.53
CA ILE A 6 13.83 0.69 2.41
C ILE A 6 12.69 -0.15 2.99
N PRO A 7 11.44 0.07 2.56
CA PRO A 7 10.33 -0.77 3.02
C PRO A 7 10.47 -2.20 2.48
N ILE A 8 10.13 -3.18 3.30
CA ILE A 8 10.08 -4.61 2.90
C ILE A 8 9.03 -4.78 1.80
N GLN A 9 7.91 -4.08 1.94
CA GLN A 9 6.82 -4.11 0.98
C GLN A 9 6.14 -2.74 0.89
N SER A 10 5.66 -2.39 -0.29
CA SER A 10 4.91 -1.16 -0.51
C SER A 10 3.79 -1.39 -1.51
N GLN A 11 2.62 -0.85 -1.23
CA GLN A 11 1.43 -1.03 -2.06
C GLN A 11 0.54 0.20 -2.05
N ALA A 12 0.03 0.57 -3.22
CA ALA A 12 -1.04 1.55 -3.32
C ALA A 12 -2.31 1.03 -2.66
N ALA A 13 -2.93 1.84 -1.83
CA ALA A 13 -4.11 1.49 -1.06
C ALA A 13 -5.11 2.64 -0.98
N ARG A 14 -6.38 2.28 -0.78
CA ARG A 14 -7.42 3.20 -0.35
C ARG A 14 -7.71 2.94 1.12
N PHE A 15 -7.61 3.97 1.94
CA PHE A 15 -7.87 3.86 3.37
C PHE A 15 -9.38 3.84 3.64
N LEU A 16 -9.84 2.87 4.43
CA LEU A 16 -11.26 2.66 4.69
C LEU A 16 -11.69 3.16 6.07
N VAL A 17 -10.74 3.23 7.02
CA VAL A 17 -10.98 3.57 8.42
C VAL A 17 -9.88 4.51 8.92
N GLY A 18 -10.18 5.29 9.96
CA GLY A 18 -9.26 6.26 10.54
C GLY A 18 -9.35 7.64 9.90
N GLY A 19 -8.49 8.56 10.31
CA GLY A 19 -8.46 9.96 9.84
C GLY A 19 -8.21 10.13 8.34
N ALA A 20 -7.71 9.09 7.67
CA ALA A 20 -7.47 9.04 6.23
C ALA A 20 -8.60 8.38 5.42
N ARG A 21 -9.77 8.15 6.03
CA ARG A 21 -10.89 7.44 5.40
C ARG A 21 -11.25 8.04 4.03
N GLY A 22 -11.35 7.16 3.02
CA GLY A 22 -11.70 7.52 1.65
C GLY A 22 -10.54 8.07 0.82
N LYS A 23 -9.42 8.44 1.43
CA LYS A 23 -8.23 8.93 0.73
C LYS A 23 -7.46 7.76 0.10
N ARG A 24 -6.67 8.09 -0.92
CA ARG A 24 -5.73 7.16 -1.55
C ARG A 24 -4.33 7.43 -1.03
N GLY A 25 -3.47 6.43 -1.06
CA GLY A 25 -2.10 6.56 -0.64
C GLY A 25 -1.33 5.25 -0.75
N TYR A 26 -0.30 5.12 0.04
CA TYR A 26 0.57 3.95 0.06
C TYR A 26 0.63 3.39 1.48
N ALA A 27 0.58 2.07 1.58
CA ALA A 27 0.95 1.32 2.76
C ALA A 27 2.39 0.81 2.56
N LEU A 28 3.26 1.09 3.51
CA LEU A 28 4.68 0.77 3.51
C LEU A 28 4.98 -0.09 4.74
N LEU A 29 5.43 -1.32 4.53
CA LEU A 29 5.82 -2.21 5.61
C LEU A 29 7.33 -2.12 5.83
N TYR A 30 7.73 -1.71 7.01
CA TYR A 30 9.10 -1.72 7.50
C TYR A 30 9.31 -2.85 8.51
N PRO A 31 10.55 -3.18 8.89
CA PRO A 31 10.82 -4.21 9.89
C PRO A 31 10.20 -3.94 11.26
N ASP A 32 9.94 -2.69 11.60
CA ASP A 32 9.48 -2.23 12.91
C ASP A 32 8.09 -1.59 12.91
N ASN A 33 7.58 -1.18 11.74
CA ASN A 33 6.30 -0.51 11.66
C ASN A 33 5.62 -0.69 10.31
N LEU A 34 4.30 -0.46 10.32
CA LEU A 34 3.48 -0.26 9.13
C LEU A 34 3.19 1.23 9.01
N THR A 35 3.75 1.87 8.00
CA THR A 35 3.54 3.29 7.75
C THR A 35 2.53 3.48 6.62
N THR A 36 1.59 4.39 6.81
CA THR A 36 0.67 4.80 5.78
C THR A 36 0.93 6.25 5.39
N VAL A 37 1.00 6.50 4.10
CA VAL A 37 1.20 7.83 3.55
C VAL A 37 0.00 8.14 2.67
N VAL A 38 -0.79 9.13 3.08
CA VAL A 38 -1.86 9.67 2.23
C VAL A 38 -1.17 10.41 1.09
N SER A 39 -1.31 9.91 -0.12
CA SER A 39 -0.89 10.69 -1.28
C SER A 39 -1.84 11.86 -1.41
N PRO A 40 -1.38 13.12 -1.32
CA PRO A 40 -2.18 14.21 -1.81
C PRO A 40 -2.58 13.84 -3.24
N ALA A 41 -3.75 14.26 -3.68
CA ALA A 41 -4.11 14.16 -5.09
C ALA A 41 -3.06 14.99 -5.86
N ASP A 42 -1.93 14.33 -6.16
CA ASP A 42 -0.75 15.04 -6.64
C ASP A 42 -0.95 15.31 -8.13
N PRO A 43 -1.25 16.57 -8.49
CA PRO A 43 -1.38 16.94 -9.89
C PRO A 43 -0.08 16.69 -10.66
N VAL A 44 1.07 16.69 -9.98
CA VAL A 44 2.38 16.50 -10.61
C VAL A 44 2.57 15.05 -11.04
N GLY A 45 2.22 14.08 -10.20
CA GLY A 45 2.29 12.65 -10.56
C GLY A 45 1.29 12.30 -11.66
N TYR A 46 0.10 12.91 -11.63
CA TYR A 46 -0.91 12.76 -12.69
C TYR A 46 -0.44 13.40 -14.01
N LEU A 47 0.07 14.62 -13.97
CA LEU A 47 0.61 15.32 -15.13
C LEU A 47 1.87 14.62 -15.67
N GLY A 48 2.75 14.16 -14.81
CA GLY A 48 3.93 13.37 -15.19
C GLY A 48 3.53 12.08 -15.91
N GLY A 49 2.54 11.34 -15.38
CA GLY A 49 1.98 10.16 -16.04
C GLY A 49 1.34 10.48 -17.39
N GLN A 50 0.66 11.62 -17.52
CA GLN A 50 0.09 12.06 -18.80
C GLN A 50 1.16 12.49 -19.80
N MET A 51 2.24 13.14 -19.36
CA MET A 51 3.37 13.48 -20.24
C MET A 51 4.08 12.23 -20.75
N VAL A 52 4.29 11.25 -19.89
CA VAL A 52 4.85 9.95 -20.30
C VAL A 52 3.87 9.25 -21.26
N PHE A 53 2.58 9.26 -20.97
CA PHE A 53 1.56 8.74 -21.90
C PHE A 53 1.63 9.42 -23.26
N ALA A 54 1.62 10.75 -23.30
CA ALA A 54 1.67 11.50 -24.58
C ALA A 54 2.99 11.25 -25.33
N GLY A 55 4.12 11.19 -24.61
CA GLY A 55 5.44 10.93 -25.21
C GLY A 55 5.56 9.55 -25.86
N PHE A 56 4.86 8.54 -25.32
CA PHE A 56 4.89 7.18 -25.87
C PHE A 56 3.69 6.86 -26.78
N ALA A 57 2.51 7.36 -26.46
CA ALA A 57 1.30 7.02 -27.20
C ALA A 57 1.34 7.55 -28.63
N VAL A 58 1.84 8.77 -28.86
CA VAL A 58 1.89 9.37 -30.21
C VAL A 58 2.83 8.61 -31.14
N PRO A 59 4.10 8.37 -30.81
CA PRO A 59 4.98 7.57 -31.68
C PRO A 59 4.48 6.14 -31.88
N LEU A 60 3.97 5.50 -30.81
CA LEU A 60 3.47 4.13 -30.88
C LEU A 60 2.18 4.03 -31.69
N PHE A 61 1.32 5.07 -31.68
CA PHE A 61 0.16 5.12 -32.55
C PHE A 61 0.56 5.08 -34.03
N HIS A 62 1.58 5.83 -34.41
CA HIS A 62 2.09 5.82 -35.79
C HIS A 62 2.71 4.48 -36.18
N LEU A 63 3.30 3.74 -35.24
CA LEU A 63 3.95 2.46 -35.51
C LEU A 63 2.98 1.26 -35.52
N ILE A 64 2.07 1.20 -34.55
CA ILE A 64 1.20 0.02 -34.30
C ILE A 64 -0.27 0.40 -34.07
N GLY A 65 -0.67 1.60 -34.46
CA GLY A 65 -2.04 2.07 -34.38
C GLY A 65 -2.60 2.16 -32.97
N TRP A 66 -3.87 1.85 -32.79
CA TRP A 66 -4.56 1.93 -31.51
C TRP A 66 -3.93 1.07 -30.39
N PHE A 67 -3.24 0.00 -30.76
CA PHE A 67 -2.52 -0.82 -29.78
C PHE A 67 -1.41 -0.03 -29.09
N GLY A 68 -0.77 0.90 -29.82
CA GLY A 68 0.22 1.81 -29.26
C GLY A 68 -0.35 2.77 -28.23
N VAL A 69 -1.59 3.24 -28.42
CA VAL A 69 -2.26 4.10 -27.44
C VAL A 69 -2.49 3.35 -26.11
N VAL A 70 -2.97 2.10 -26.19
CA VAL A 70 -3.18 1.25 -25.00
C VAL A 70 -1.87 0.99 -24.28
N LEU A 71 -0.82 0.66 -25.02
CA LEU A 71 0.51 0.41 -24.44
C LEU A 71 1.08 1.67 -23.78
N GLY A 72 0.97 2.84 -24.44
CA GLY A 72 1.37 4.13 -23.88
C GLY A 72 0.61 4.48 -22.60
N ALA A 73 -0.70 4.21 -22.56
CA ALA A 73 -1.51 4.40 -21.35
C ALA A 73 -1.04 3.54 -20.18
N LEU A 74 -0.72 2.28 -20.46
CA LEU A 74 -0.16 1.37 -19.45
C LEU A 74 1.19 1.88 -18.95
N MET A 75 2.10 2.27 -19.84
CA MET A 75 3.42 2.80 -19.46
C MET A 75 3.30 4.07 -18.63
N GLY A 76 2.41 5.01 -19.02
CA GLY A 76 2.17 6.24 -18.27
C GLY A 76 1.63 5.95 -16.86
N ARG A 77 0.72 4.98 -16.74
CA ARG A 77 0.19 4.56 -15.45
C ARG A 77 1.28 3.95 -14.55
N TYR A 78 2.11 3.07 -15.10
CA TYR A 78 3.22 2.45 -14.34
C TYR A 78 4.26 3.48 -13.92
N ALA A 79 4.61 4.42 -14.77
CA ALA A 79 5.56 5.49 -14.45
C ALA A 79 5.01 6.41 -13.35
N GLY A 80 3.73 6.81 -13.43
CA GLY A 80 3.07 7.61 -12.41
C GLY A 80 3.00 6.89 -11.06
N ASP A 81 2.65 5.61 -11.06
CA ASP A 81 2.59 4.81 -9.81
C ASP A 81 4.00 4.63 -9.19
N ALA A 82 5.02 4.37 -10.01
CA ALA A 82 6.39 4.27 -9.55
C ALA A 82 6.91 5.58 -8.94
N TYR A 83 6.61 6.72 -9.56
CA TYR A 83 6.96 8.03 -9.05
C TYR A 83 6.29 8.33 -7.70
N ASN A 84 4.97 8.14 -7.62
CA ASN A 84 4.20 8.36 -6.38
C ASN A 84 4.68 7.44 -5.25
N LYS A 85 5.01 6.20 -5.57
CA LYS A 85 5.58 5.23 -4.63
C LYS A 85 6.94 5.70 -4.09
N LEU A 86 7.79 6.24 -4.97
CA LEU A 86 9.09 6.78 -4.59
C LEU A 86 8.94 7.99 -3.64
N GLN A 87 8.01 8.90 -3.95
CA GLN A 87 7.69 10.02 -3.07
C GLN A 87 7.16 9.55 -1.72
N ALA A 88 6.19 8.65 -1.69
CA ALA A 88 5.64 8.12 -0.44
C ALA A 88 6.74 7.49 0.43
N THR A 89 7.70 6.76 -0.18
CA THR A 89 8.83 6.17 0.54
C THR A 89 9.78 7.23 1.08
N ARG A 90 9.92 8.36 0.39
CA ARG A 90 10.75 9.49 0.83
C ARG A 90 10.08 10.28 1.96
N ASP A 91 8.76 10.45 1.89
CA ASP A 91 8.01 11.28 2.84
C ASP A 91 7.70 10.52 4.13
N ALA A 92 7.57 9.19 4.07
CA ALA A 92 7.26 8.34 5.24
C ALA A 92 8.19 8.56 6.45
N PRO A 93 9.53 8.69 6.30
CA PRO A 93 10.42 8.92 7.44
C PRO A 93 10.34 10.32 8.03
N LEU A 94 9.84 11.30 7.26
CA LEU A 94 9.81 12.70 7.67
C LEU A 94 8.67 12.99 8.64
N GLY A 95 7.65 12.13 8.65
CA GLY A 95 6.41 12.40 9.37
C GLY A 95 5.71 13.63 8.79
N GLY A 96 4.50 13.88 9.16
CA GLY A 96 3.75 15.06 8.72
C GLY A 96 2.28 14.75 8.49
N ASP A 97 1.57 15.73 7.97
CA ASP A 97 0.15 15.60 7.67
C ASP A 97 -0.10 14.48 6.66
N GLY A 98 -0.89 13.50 7.08
CA GLY A 98 -1.22 12.34 6.25
C GLY A 98 -0.28 11.14 6.36
N VAL A 99 0.75 11.21 7.19
CA VAL A 99 1.58 10.05 7.54
C VAL A 99 1.10 9.46 8.87
N THR A 100 0.77 8.17 8.87
CA THR A 100 0.44 7.44 10.10
C THR A 100 1.40 6.29 10.26
N VAL A 101 2.08 6.22 11.39
CA VAL A 101 3.02 5.15 11.73
C VAL A 101 2.36 4.23 12.75
N ILE A 102 2.23 2.96 12.43
CA ILE A 102 1.67 1.92 13.29
C ILE A 102 2.83 0.98 13.67
N PRO A 103 3.35 1.05 14.91
CA PRO A 103 4.38 0.13 15.35
C PRO A 103 3.87 -1.32 15.28
N LEU A 104 4.71 -2.26 14.85
CA LEU A 104 4.30 -3.67 14.78
C LEU A 104 4.00 -4.25 16.17
N ASP A 105 4.61 -3.70 17.22
CA ASP A 105 4.43 -4.17 18.60
C ASP A 105 3.03 -3.92 19.14
N VAL A 106 2.30 -2.95 18.62
CA VAL A 106 0.91 -2.67 19.04
C VAL A 106 -0.14 -3.40 18.22
N ILE A 107 0.25 -4.11 17.16
CA ILE A 107 -0.70 -4.85 16.32
C ILE A 107 -1.15 -6.12 17.04
N THR A 108 -2.45 -6.30 17.20
CA THR A 108 -3.07 -7.46 17.87
C THR A 108 -3.88 -8.33 16.92
N GLY A 109 -4.22 -7.84 15.73
CA GLY A 109 -4.99 -8.61 14.76
C GLY A 109 -4.73 -8.16 13.33
N VAL A 110 -4.76 -9.13 12.41
CA VAL A 110 -4.67 -8.89 10.97
C VAL A 110 -5.70 -9.76 10.27
N ARG A 111 -6.58 -9.16 9.49
CA ARG A 111 -7.59 -9.86 8.70
C ARG A 111 -7.50 -9.47 7.24
N THR A 112 -7.66 -10.44 6.36
CA THR A 112 -7.76 -10.18 4.92
C THR A 112 -9.14 -10.59 4.42
N LEU A 113 -9.91 -9.63 3.97
CA LEU A 113 -11.25 -9.83 3.45
C LEU A 113 -11.24 -9.76 1.92
N LYS A 114 -11.93 -10.70 1.28
CA LYS A 114 -12.14 -10.64 -0.17
C LYS A 114 -13.04 -9.46 -0.50
N SER A 115 -12.65 -8.66 -1.48
CA SER A 115 -13.54 -7.62 -2.01
C SER A 115 -14.70 -8.29 -2.75
N GLN A 116 -15.91 -7.82 -2.50
CA GLN A 116 -17.10 -8.31 -3.23
C GLN A 116 -17.17 -7.66 -4.63
N GLY A 117 -17.82 -8.33 -5.58
CA GLY A 117 -18.05 -7.86 -6.94
C GLY A 117 -16.81 -7.88 -7.83
N ILE A 118 -16.82 -7.02 -8.86
CA ILE A 118 -15.76 -6.94 -9.90
C ILE A 118 -14.38 -6.73 -9.28
N GLY A 119 -14.25 -5.96 -8.18
CA GLY A 119 -12.99 -5.75 -7.48
C GLY A 119 -12.36 -7.02 -6.92
N GLY A 120 -13.18 -8.01 -6.49
CA GLY A 120 -12.69 -9.30 -6.03
C GLY A 120 -12.09 -10.15 -7.16
N TRP A 121 -12.64 -10.03 -8.35
CA TRP A 121 -12.14 -10.73 -9.55
C TRP A 121 -10.77 -10.21 -9.98
N TRP A 122 -10.52 -8.89 -9.78
CA TRP A 122 -9.22 -8.24 -10.04
C TRP A 122 -8.20 -8.42 -8.91
N GLY A 123 -8.47 -9.30 -7.95
CA GLY A 123 -7.56 -9.58 -6.85
C GLY A 123 -7.51 -8.51 -5.76
N PHE A 124 -8.42 -7.54 -5.78
CA PHE A 124 -8.51 -6.55 -4.70
C PHE A 124 -8.95 -7.21 -3.41
N ARG A 125 -8.27 -6.89 -2.33
CA ARG A 125 -8.56 -7.35 -0.99
C ARG A 125 -8.56 -6.17 -0.03
N THR A 126 -9.26 -6.34 1.08
CA THR A 126 -9.18 -5.42 2.21
C THR A 126 -8.32 -6.06 3.28
N LEU A 127 -7.24 -5.42 3.64
CA LEU A 127 -6.44 -5.75 4.80
C LEU A 127 -6.94 -4.90 5.97
N ALA A 128 -7.37 -5.52 7.05
CA ALA A 128 -7.73 -4.86 8.30
C ALA A 128 -6.67 -5.20 9.35
N VAL A 129 -6.14 -4.18 9.99
CA VAL A 129 -5.14 -4.28 11.05
C VAL A 129 -5.74 -3.68 12.32
N THR A 130 -5.77 -4.45 13.40
CA THR A 130 -6.27 -4.03 14.70
C THR A 130 -5.11 -3.81 15.65
N THR A 131 -5.12 -2.73 16.40
CA THR A 131 -4.11 -2.37 17.39
C THR A 131 -4.60 -2.65 18.82
N ALA A 132 -3.69 -2.64 19.79
CA ALA A 132 -3.98 -2.99 21.20
C ALA A 132 -4.99 -2.05 21.87
N ASP A 133 -5.10 -0.81 21.39
CA ASP A 133 -6.11 0.18 21.80
C ASP A 133 -7.49 -0.04 21.15
N GLY A 134 -7.64 -1.10 20.34
CA GLY A 134 -8.87 -1.41 19.63
C GLY A 134 -9.07 -0.61 18.33
N THR A 135 -8.13 0.24 17.96
CA THR A 135 -8.22 0.98 16.69
C THR A 135 -8.07 0.02 15.51
N GLU A 136 -8.94 0.15 14.52
CA GLU A 136 -8.88 -0.63 13.28
C GLU A 136 -8.46 0.24 12.11
N TYR A 137 -7.47 -0.24 11.36
CA TYR A 137 -6.99 0.37 10.12
C TYR A 137 -7.35 -0.52 8.95
N GLY A 138 -8.06 0.02 7.98
CA GLY A 138 -8.52 -0.72 6.79
C GLY A 138 -7.83 -0.22 5.52
N PHE A 139 -7.25 -1.15 4.75
CA PHE A 139 -6.53 -0.87 3.51
C PHE A 139 -7.12 -1.68 2.38
N ARG A 140 -7.62 -1.05 1.33
CA ARG A 140 -8.15 -1.72 0.14
C ARG A 140 -7.21 -1.54 -1.04
N GLY A 141 -6.75 -2.66 -1.62
CA GLY A 141 -5.85 -2.66 -2.76
C GLY A 141 -5.49 -4.09 -3.18
N GLN A 142 -4.41 -4.25 -3.91
CA GLN A 142 -3.86 -5.57 -4.24
C GLN A 142 -3.09 -6.14 -3.03
N MET A 143 -3.83 -6.42 -1.95
CA MET A 143 -3.30 -6.80 -0.63
C MET A 143 -3.20 -8.32 -0.43
N GLY A 144 -3.23 -9.13 -1.52
CA GLY A 144 -3.33 -10.59 -1.42
C GLY A 144 -2.24 -11.24 -0.56
N ASN A 145 -1.02 -10.77 -0.67
CA ASN A 145 0.13 -11.34 0.05
C ASN A 145 0.50 -10.57 1.33
N TRP A 146 -0.20 -9.48 1.64
CA TRP A 146 0.17 -8.61 2.76
C TRP A 146 0.01 -9.27 4.11
N GLN A 147 -0.97 -10.16 4.26
CA GLN A 147 -1.13 -10.93 5.48
C GLN A 147 0.13 -11.77 5.75
N ALA A 148 0.68 -12.43 4.73
CA ALA A 148 1.89 -13.23 4.86
C ALA A 148 3.13 -12.37 5.22
N TYR A 149 3.28 -11.22 4.57
CA TYR A 149 4.38 -10.30 4.89
C TYR A 149 4.31 -9.75 6.31
N LEU A 150 3.12 -9.32 6.75
CA LEU A 150 2.90 -8.86 8.13
C LEU A 150 3.15 -9.98 9.14
N THR A 151 2.64 -11.20 8.87
CA THR A 151 2.90 -12.38 9.70
C THR A 151 4.38 -12.64 9.86
N SER A 152 5.13 -12.62 8.75
CA SER A 152 6.58 -12.84 8.78
C SER A 152 7.31 -11.74 9.55
N ALA A 153 6.93 -10.47 9.35
CA ALA A 153 7.53 -9.36 10.07
C ALA A 153 7.26 -9.43 11.59
N LEU A 154 6.06 -9.82 11.99
CA LEU A 154 5.67 -10.00 13.39
C LEU A 154 6.39 -11.21 14.03
N ALA A 155 6.49 -12.33 13.30
CA ALA A 155 7.22 -13.52 13.76
C ALA A 155 8.72 -13.22 13.95
N MET A 156 9.34 -12.46 13.07
CA MET A 156 10.74 -12.02 13.22
C MET A 156 10.96 -11.17 14.48
N ARG A 157 9.91 -10.55 15.01
CA ARG A 157 9.96 -9.80 16.27
C ARG A 157 9.57 -10.64 17.50
N GLY A 158 9.50 -11.95 17.37
CA GLY A 158 9.17 -12.87 18.47
C GLY A 158 7.69 -12.83 18.87
N ARG A 159 6.78 -12.29 18.01
CA ARG A 159 5.34 -12.29 18.29
C ARG A 159 4.73 -13.63 17.95
N GLU A 160 3.91 -14.18 18.86
CA GLU A 160 3.16 -15.40 18.58
C GLU A 160 2.00 -15.07 17.62
N VAL A 161 2.02 -15.66 16.44
CA VAL A 161 1.00 -15.46 15.41
C VAL A 161 0.13 -16.72 15.33
N ARG A 162 -1.16 -16.58 15.67
CA ARG A 162 -2.14 -17.67 15.57
C ARG A 162 -3.11 -17.39 14.43
N GLY A 163 -3.13 -18.30 13.44
CA GLY A 163 -4.12 -18.27 12.37
C GLY A 163 -5.48 -18.72 12.88
N THR A 164 -6.54 -17.98 12.51
CA THR A 164 -7.94 -18.35 12.69
C THR A 164 -8.63 -18.39 11.33
N ALA A 165 -9.82 -18.99 11.24
CA ALA A 165 -10.62 -18.98 10.00
C ALA A 165 -10.95 -17.55 9.53
N GLU A 166 -11.01 -16.59 10.43
CA GLU A 166 -11.38 -15.20 10.17
C GLU A 166 -10.16 -14.26 10.01
N GLY A 167 -8.93 -14.75 10.28
CA GLY A 167 -7.74 -13.92 10.20
C GLY A 167 -6.60 -14.42 11.07
N ILE A 168 -5.76 -13.51 11.51
CA ILE A 168 -4.62 -13.78 12.37
C ILE A 168 -4.76 -12.97 13.64
N THR A 169 -4.69 -13.62 14.79
CA THR A 169 -4.58 -12.99 16.10
C THR A 169 -3.13 -13.03 16.56
N ILE A 170 -2.65 -11.94 17.09
CA ILE A 170 -1.27 -11.77 17.53
C ILE A 170 -1.28 -11.60 19.05
N ARG A 171 -0.57 -12.45 19.75
CA ARG A 171 -0.39 -12.34 21.21
C ARG A 171 0.97 -11.74 21.52
N PRO A 172 1.10 -10.96 22.61
CA PRO A 172 2.40 -10.60 23.14
C PRO A 172 3.14 -11.90 23.48
N TRP A 173 4.42 -11.95 23.17
CA TRP A 173 5.26 -13.04 23.63
C TRP A 173 5.36 -12.97 25.15
N THR A 174 4.76 -13.94 25.83
CA THR A 174 4.96 -14.16 27.26
C THR A 174 6.12 -15.15 27.37
N GLY A 175 7.35 -14.60 27.32
CA GLY A 175 8.56 -15.35 27.60
C GLY A 175 8.61 -15.89 29.00
#